data_70333b5943409fbd84195a0b13ec1ff2
#
_entry.id   70333b5943409fbd84195a0b13ec1ff2
#
_cell.length_a   1.000
_cell.length_b   1.000
_cell.length_c   1.000
_cell.angle_alpha   90.00
_cell.angle_beta   90.00
_cell.angle_gamma   90.00
#
_symmetry.space_group_name_H-M   'P 1'
#
loop_
_entity.id
_entity.type
_entity.pdbx_description
1 polymer ?
#
loop_
_entity_poly.entity_id
_entity_poly.type
_entity_poly.pdbx_seq_one_letter_code
_entity_poly.pdbx_strand_id
1 'polypeptide(L)'
;MLRLARIITGRLRSIGLALGTALLLAGCSTLQLGYNQAHTLLYWWIDGYADLGDMQSARLRQDIDGLLAWHRQQELPAYAQRLRQWRTLAAQDLTAEQVCREADALRTATSRLMERGHEPLTRLALTLTPAQRDHLQRHQTKSNEGFEKDFLRGSASARLERRLERTLDRYETLYGRLTDAQVALVRQSLQASPFDPARTLAQRRERQAEMLALIGQLQAGQPRPLAASEPVPRAAGQAVLGWLQRGLFPSPTGSDAPAWVRHGCEGFAQLHNSTSPQQRRHAQDVLQGYEDDLRALTTQH
;
A
#
# COMPACT_ATOMS: atom_id res chain seq x y z
N MET A 1 -3.65 16.14 -60.74
CA MET A 1 -2.99 16.61 -59.49
C MET A 1 -3.95 16.98 -58.34
N LEU A 2 -5.20 17.35 -58.57
CA LEU A 2 -6.16 17.76 -57.51
C LEU A 2 -6.76 16.60 -56.66
N ARG A 3 -6.71 15.34 -57.11
CA ARG A 3 -7.25 14.20 -56.34
C ARG A 3 -6.30 13.65 -55.29
N LEU A 4 -4.98 13.76 -55.44
CA LEU A 4 -4.00 13.34 -54.45
C LEU A 4 -3.96 14.28 -53.24
N ALA A 5 -4.15 15.58 -53.43
CA ALA A 5 -4.15 16.55 -52.30
C ALA A 5 -5.32 16.36 -51.34
N ARG A 6 -6.49 15.91 -51.80
CA ARG A 6 -7.66 15.63 -50.93
C ARG A 6 -7.52 14.39 -50.08
N ILE A 7 -6.76 13.39 -50.54
CA ILE A 7 -6.53 12.13 -49.76
C ILE A 7 -5.52 12.37 -48.61
N ILE A 8 -4.51 13.23 -48.88
CA ILE A 8 -3.49 13.55 -47.87
C ILE A 8 -4.05 14.43 -46.75
N THR A 9 -4.91 15.42 -47.09
CA THR A 9 -5.56 16.27 -46.07
C THR A 9 -6.61 15.54 -45.24
N GLY A 10 -7.29 14.51 -45.78
CA GLY A 10 -8.21 13.66 -45.06
C GLY A 10 -7.49 12.76 -44.02
N ARG A 11 -6.35 12.18 -44.37
CA ARG A 11 -5.56 11.35 -43.47
C ARG A 11 -4.88 12.15 -42.37
N LEU A 12 -4.39 13.35 -42.63
CA LEU A 12 -3.84 14.25 -41.62
C LEU A 12 -4.89 14.73 -40.60
N ARG A 13 -6.13 14.95 -41.03
CA ARG A 13 -7.25 15.26 -40.13
C ARG A 13 -7.64 14.08 -39.25
N SER A 14 -7.63 12.84 -39.78
CA SER A 14 -7.94 11.63 -39.03
C SER A 14 -6.85 11.30 -38.01
N ILE A 15 -5.57 11.54 -38.34
CA ILE A 15 -4.45 11.35 -37.44
C ILE A 15 -4.47 12.44 -36.35
N GLY A 16 -4.78 13.67 -36.65
CA GLY A 16 -4.95 14.75 -35.68
C GLY A 16 -6.13 14.51 -34.73
N LEU A 17 -7.25 13.95 -35.24
CA LEU A 17 -8.39 13.58 -34.39
C LEU A 17 -8.06 12.35 -33.48
N ALA A 18 -7.34 11.36 -34.00
CA ALA A 18 -6.91 10.20 -33.24
C ALA A 18 -5.85 10.55 -32.19
N LEU A 19 -4.92 11.46 -32.46
CA LEU A 19 -4.00 12.00 -31.45
C LEU A 19 -4.73 12.88 -30.42
N GLY A 20 -5.72 13.67 -30.83
CA GLY A 20 -6.53 14.48 -29.94
C GLY A 20 -7.40 13.65 -29.00
N THR A 21 -7.99 12.54 -29.48
CA THR A 21 -8.71 11.57 -28.62
C THR A 21 -7.78 10.74 -27.74
N ALA A 22 -6.58 10.40 -28.17
CA ALA A 22 -5.58 9.73 -27.33
C ALA A 22 -5.07 10.65 -26.21
N LEU A 23 -4.94 11.95 -26.45
CA LEU A 23 -4.61 12.95 -25.42
C LEU A 23 -5.76 13.19 -24.42
N LEU A 24 -7.01 13.00 -24.81
CA LEU A 24 -8.17 13.09 -23.91
C LEU A 24 -8.35 11.81 -23.05
N LEU A 25 -7.81 10.67 -23.49
CA LEU A 25 -7.76 9.42 -22.69
C LEU A 25 -6.56 9.38 -21.74
N ALA A 26 -5.57 10.27 -21.88
CA ALA A 26 -4.45 10.41 -20.94
C ALA A 26 -4.83 11.07 -19.59
N GLY A 27 -6.11 11.42 -19.41
CA GLY A 27 -6.61 12.06 -18.17
C GLY A 27 -6.86 11.12 -16.98
N CYS A 28 -6.85 9.80 -17.18
CA CYS A 28 -6.94 8.87 -16.05
C CYS A 28 -5.54 8.47 -15.61
N SER A 29 -5.11 8.96 -14.45
CA SER A 29 -3.83 8.55 -13.88
C SER A 29 -3.80 7.05 -13.55
N THR A 30 -2.62 6.48 -13.45
CA THR A 30 -2.42 5.09 -13.00
C THR A 30 -3.06 4.85 -11.62
N LEU A 31 -3.06 5.87 -10.75
CA LEU A 31 -3.69 5.80 -9.44
C LEU A 31 -5.21 5.65 -9.55
N GLN A 32 -5.87 6.47 -10.37
CA GLN A 32 -7.32 6.37 -10.58
C GLN A 32 -7.72 5.02 -11.18
N LEU A 33 -6.98 4.55 -12.21
CA LEU A 33 -7.21 3.23 -12.80
C LEU A 33 -7.05 2.12 -11.77
N GLY A 34 -5.97 2.13 -10.98
CA GLY A 34 -5.73 1.15 -9.94
C GLY A 34 -6.80 1.16 -8.85
N TYR A 35 -7.23 2.35 -8.41
CA TYR A 35 -8.28 2.47 -7.40
C TYR A 35 -9.65 2.01 -7.91
N ASN A 36 -10.00 2.30 -9.15
CA ASN A 36 -11.24 1.84 -9.76
C ASN A 36 -11.27 0.31 -9.97
N GLN A 37 -10.10 -0.33 -10.03
CA GLN A 37 -9.96 -1.80 -10.04
C GLN A 37 -9.76 -2.39 -8.63
N ALA A 38 -9.74 -1.58 -7.57
CA ALA A 38 -9.42 -2.03 -6.21
C ALA A 38 -10.37 -3.12 -5.71
N HIS A 39 -11.65 -3.07 -6.07
CA HIS A 39 -12.61 -4.14 -5.78
C HIS A 39 -12.09 -5.51 -6.27
N THR A 40 -11.77 -5.59 -7.56
CA THR A 40 -11.31 -6.81 -8.20
C THR A 40 -9.96 -7.26 -7.63
N LEU A 41 -9.02 -6.33 -7.48
CA LEU A 41 -7.67 -6.62 -6.97
C LEU A 41 -7.68 -7.10 -5.53
N LEU A 42 -8.47 -6.47 -4.64
CA LEU A 42 -8.62 -6.90 -3.25
C LEU A 42 -9.27 -8.28 -3.15
N TYR A 43 -10.34 -8.51 -3.94
CA TYR A 43 -10.96 -9.81 -3.99
C TYR A 43 -9.96 -10.91 -4.39
N TRP A 44 -9.27 -10.75 -5.53
CA TRP A 44 -8.29 -11.73 -6.01
C TRP A 44 -7.13 -11.94 -5.03
N TRP A 45 -6.71 -10.88 -4.36
CA TRP A 45 -5.66 -10.97 -3.37
C TRP A 45 -6.10 -11.80 -2.15
N ILE A 46 -7.30 -11.55 -1.61
CA ILE A 46 -7.83 -12.32 -0.47
C ILE A 46 -8.14 -13.77 -0.87
N ASP A 47 -8.75 -13.95 -2.04
CA ASP A 47 -9.09 -15.28 -2.57
C ASP A 47 -7.83 -16.15 -2.78
N GLY A 48 -6.75 -15.56 -3.29
CA GLY A 48 -5.46 -16.22 -3.42
C GLY A 48 -4.89 -16.77 -2.10
N TYR A 49 -5.25 -16.15 -0.96
CA TYR A 49 -4.89 -16.63 0.38
C TYR A 49 -5.87 -17.65 0.94
N ALA A 50 -7.16 -17.53 0.63
CA ALA A 50 -8.22 -18.23 1.35
C ALA A 50 -8.91 -19.34 0.52
N ASP A 51 -8.76 -19.34 -0.82
CA ASP A 51 -9.40 -20.29 -1.73
C ASP A 51 -10.92 -20.38 -1.47
N LEU A 52 -11.62 -19.26 -1.74
CA LEU A 52 -12.98 -19.03 -1.29
C LEU A 52 -14.01 -19.83 -2.07
N GLY A 53 -14.99 -20.40 -1.37
CA GLY A 53 -16.20 -20.94 -2.01
C GLY A 53 -17.17 -19.83 -2.44
N ASP A 54 -18.18 -20.20 -3.25
CA ASP A 54 -19.11 -19.25 -3.89
C ASP A 54 -19.80 -18.30 -2.88
N MET A 55 -20.30 -18.82 -1.76
CA MET A 55 -20.98 -18.03 -0.73
C MET A 55 -20.03 -17.04 -0.04
N GLN A 56 -18.81 -17.47 0.25
CA GLN A 56 -17.78 -16.60 0.84
C GLN A 56 -17.36 -15.52 -0.16
N SER A 57 -17.19 -15.89 -1.43
CA SER A 57 -16.86 -14.99 -2.53
C SER A 57 -17.91 -13.90 -2.74
N ALA A 58 -19.19 -14.30 -2.79
CA ALA A 58 -20.30 -13.36 -2.94
C ALA A 58 -20.34 -12.36 -1.77
N ARG A 59 -20.20 -12.86 -0.54
CA ARG A 59 -20.19 -12.02 0.66
C ARG A 59 -18.98 -11.09 0.71
N LEU A 60 -17.78 -11.60 0.46
CA LEU A 60 -16.56 -10.80 0.46
C LEU A 60 -16.62 -9.65 -0.55
N ARG A 61 -17.19 -9.87 -1.74
CA ARG A 61 -17.38 -8.80 -2.74
C ARG A 61 -18.26 -7.68 -2.20
N GLN A 62 -19.37 -8.01 -1.54
CA GLN A 62 -20.24 -7.00 -0.89
C GLN A 62 -19.52 -6.25 0.23
N ASP A 63 -18.72 -6.95 1.04
CA ASP A 63 -17.95 -6.34 2.13
C ASP A 63 -16.85 -5.41 1.58
N ILE A 64 -16.19 -5.78 0.48
CA ILE A 64 -15.21 -4.93 -0.23
C ILE A 64 -15.90 -3.69 -0.80
N ASP A 65 -17.06 -3.82 -1.44
CA ASP A 65 -17.82 -2.69 -1.97
C ASP A 65 -18.16 -1.69 -0.87
N GLY A 66 -18.67 -2.17 0.26
CA GLY A 66 -18.98 -1.34 1.43
C GLY A 66 -17.75 -0.65 2.02
N LEU A 67 -16.60 -1.36 2.08
CA LEU A 67 -15.34 -0.79 2.54
C LEU A 67 -14.82 0.29 1.60
N LEU A 68 -14.83 0.05 0.29
CA LEU A 68 -14.37 1.02 -0.72
C LEU A 68 -15.27 2.24 -0.81
N ALA A 69 -16.58 2.08 -0.67
CA ALA A 69 -17.53 3.20 -0.61
C ALA A 69 -17.24 4.10 0.61
N TRP A 70 -17.06 3.50 1.80
CA TRP A 70 -16.66 4.24 3.00
C TRP A 70 -15.29 4.91 2.83
N HIS A 71 -14.30 4.19 2.31
CA HIS A 71 -12.93 4.70 2.10
C HIS A 71 -12.93 5.90 1.15
N ARG A 72 -13.69 5.82 0.07
CA ARG A 72 -13.85 6.90 -0.91
C ARG A 72 -14.43 8.16 -0.28
N GLN A 73 -15.44 8.01 0.55
CA GLN A 73 -16.16 9.14 1.15
C GLN A 73 -15.45 9.74 2.37
N GLN A 74 -14.80 8.91 3.20
CA GLN A 74 -14.28 9.34 4.48
C GLN A 74 -12.75 9.52 4.49
N GLU A 75 -12.00 8.64 3.80
CA GLU A 75 -10.54 8.63 3.87
C GLU A 75 -9.88 9.41 2.72
N LEU A 76 -10.36 9.26 1.47
CA LEU A 76 -9.72 9.95 0.35
C LEU A 76 -9.69 11.48 0.47
N PRO A 77 -10.74 12.17 0.99
CA PRO A 77 -10.67 13.61 1.25
C PRO A 77 -9.57 13.99 2.25
N ALA A 78 -9.42 13.18 3.32
CA ALA A 78 -8.37 13.40 4.32
C ALA A 78 -6.97 13.17 3.75
N TYR A 79 -6.81 12.16 2.87
CA TYR A 79 -5.53 11.91 2.19
C TYR A 79 -5.20 13.03 1.19
N ALA A 80 -6.16 13.53 0.42
CA ALA A 80 -5.95 14.67 -0.45
C ALA A 80 -5.50 15.93 0.31
N GLN A 81 -6.11 16.19 1.48
CA GLN A 81 -5.69 17.29 2.36
C GLN A 81 -4.24 17.09 2.86
N ARG A 82 -3.87 15.86 3.21
CA ARG A 82 -2.51 15.54 3.66
C ARG A 82 -1.48 15.69 2.55
N LEU A 83 -1.79 15.27 1.33
CA LEU A 83 -0.92 15.47 0.16
C LEU A 83 -0.67 16.96 -0.08
N ARG A 84 -1.67 17.82 0.10
CA ARG A 84 -1.51 19.28 0.04
C ARG A 84 -0.53 19.79 1.10
N GLN A 85 -0.64 19.28 2.34
CA GLN A 85 0.32 19.62 3.41
C GLN A 85 1.73 19.16 3.05
N TRP A 86 1.89 17.94 2.53
CA TRP A 86 3.19 17.42 2.10
C TRP A 86 3.79 18.24 0.96
N ARG A 87 2.98 18.71 0.02
CA ARG A 87 3.43 19.64 -1.03
C ARG A 87 4.03 20.93 -0.46
N THR A 88 3.43 21.48 0.60
CA THR A 88 3.99 22.65 1.30
C THR A 88 5.31 22.28 2.00
N LEU A 89 5.37 21.12 2.66
CA LEU A 89 6.58 20.63 3.33
C LEU A 89 7.70 20.34 2.33
N ALA A 90 7.39 19.86 1.13
CA ALA A 90 8.39 19.56 0.10
C ALA A 90 9.17 20.79 -0.41
N ALA A 91 8.69 22.01 -0.14
CA ALA A 91 9.38 23.23 -0.53
C ALA A 91 10.54 23.61 0.39
N GLN A 92 10.63 23.06 1.60
CA GLN A 92 11.57 23.47 2.66
C GLN A 92 12.31 22.26 3.22
N ASP A 93 13.37 22.51 3.99
CA ASP A 93 14.07 21.46 4.70
C ASP A 93 13.18 20.79 5.75
N LEU A 94 13.37 19.50 5.95
CA LEU A 94 12.61 18.69 6.90
C LEU A 94 13.51 18.19 8.02
N THR A 95 12.95 18.14 9.23
CA THR A 95 13.56 17.39 10.33
C THR A 95 13.07 15.95 10.35
N ALA A 96 13.86 15.06 10.97
CA ALA A 96 13.46 13.66 11.15
C ALA A 96 12.13 13.53 11.92
N GLU A 97 11.89 14.41 12.91
CA GLU A 97 10.65 14.42 13.69
C GLU A 97 9.44 14.83 12.85
N GLN A 98 9.60 15.74 11.87
CA GLN A 98 8.54 16.08 10.93
C GLN A 98 8.19 14.87 10.07
N VAL A 99 9.19 14.16 9.52
CA VAL A 99 8.98 12.94 8.74
C VAL A 99 8.31 11.85 9.58
N CYS A 100 8.76 11.64 10.82
CA CYS A 100 8.17 10.67 11.72
C CYS A 100 6.72 11.01 12.10
N ARG A 101 6.36 12.27 12.27
CA ARG A 101 4.96 12.68 12.49
C ARG A 101 4.07 12.34 11.29
N GLU A 102 4.55 12.54 10.07
CA GLU A 102 3.78 12.17 8.88
C GLU A 102 3.65 10.65 8.72
N ALA A 103 4.68 9.89 9.06
CA ALA A 103 4.60 8.43 9.11
C ALA A 103 3.58 7.94 10.17
N ASP A 104 3.51 8.58 11.35
CA ASP A 104 2.52 8.24 12.38
C ASP A 104 1.08 8.57 11.94
N ALA A 105 0.91 9.63 11.18
CA ALA A 105 -0.39 9.95 10.61
C ALA A 105 -0.86 8.90 9.59
N LEU A 106 0.04 8.33 8.78
CA LEU A 106 -0.27 7.19 7.90
C LEU A 106 -0.61 5.92 8.70
N ARG A 107 0.12 5.67 9.79
CA ARG A 107 -0.18 4.58 10.72
C ARG A 107 -1.60 4.72 11.30
N THR A 108 -1.97 5.92 11.72
CA THR A 108 -3.32 6.22 12.23
C THR A 108 -4.40 5.99 11.18
N ALA A 109 -4.17 6.39 9.94
CA ALA A 109 -5.08 6.11 8.82
C ALA A 109 -5.23 4.60 8.57
N THR A 110 -4.14 3.84 8.65
CA THR A 110 -4.18 2.38 8.54
C THR A 110 -4.97 1.75 9.70
N SER A 111 -4.86 2.27 10.94
CA SER A 111 -5.67 1.80 12.07
C SER A 111 -7.17 1.97 11.82
N ARG A 112 -7.61 3.12 11.29
CA ARG A 112 -9.02 3.34 10.93
C ARG A 112 -9.51 2.36 9.86
N LEU A 113 -8.67 2.06 8.86
CA LEU A 113 -9.00 1.06 7.86
C LEU A 113 -9.17 -0.34 8.48
N MET A 114 -8.31 -0.71 9.44
CA MET A 114 -8.44 -1.97 10.19
C MET A 114 -9.69 -2.00 11.05
N GLU A 115 -10.02 -0.90 11.72
CA GLU A 115 -11.26 -0.75 12.50
C GLU A 115 -12.50 -0.91 11.62
N ARG A 116 -12.47 -0.43 10.38
CA ARG A 116 -13.58 -0.62 9.44
C ARG A 116 -13.63 -2.02 8.83
N GLY A 117 -12.46 -2.61 8.58
CA GLY A 117 -12.33 -3.90 7.87
C GLY A 117 -12.34 -5.14 8.78
N HIS A 118 -12.29 -5.01 10.12
CA HIS A 118 -12.14 -6.18 11.00
C HIS A 118 -13.37 -7.10 11.00
N GLU A 119 -14.59 -6.59 10.92
CA GLU A 119 -15.79 -7.42 10.89
C GLU A 119 -15.88 -8.34 9.67
N PRO A 120 -15.68 -7.85 8.41
CA PRO A 120 -15.55 -8.70 7.24
C PRO A 120 -14.49 -9.79 7.39
N LEU A 121 -13.31 -9.43 7.88
CA LEU A 121 -12.21 -10.38 8.10
C LEU A 121 -12.54 -11.41 9.19
N THR A 122 -13.25 -11.00 10.25
CA THR A 122 -13.72 -11.91 11.31
C THR A 122 -14.74 -12.89 10.76
N ARG A 123 -15.69 -12.42 9.96
CA ARG A 123 -16.67 -13.29 9.29
C ARG A 123 -15.97 -14.32 8.43
N LEU A 124 -15.02 -13.89 7.62
CA LEU A 124 -14.22 -14.81 6.80
C LEU A 124 -13.50 -15.84 7.68
N ALA A 125 -12.79 -15.41 8.73
CA ALA A 125 -12.09 -16.29 9.67
C ALA A 125 -13.01 -17.36 10.29
N LEU A 126 -14.24 -16.99 10.64
CA LEU A 126 -15.24 -17.89 11.23
C LEU A 126 -15.81 -18.91 10.23
N THR A 127 -15.70 -18.66 8.94
CA THR A 127 -16.26 -19.53 7.87
C THR A 127 -15.22 -20.35 7.12
N LEU A 128 -13.91 -20.18 7.40
CA LEU A 128 -12.86 -20.96 6.73
C LEU A 128 -12.96 -22.44 7.08
N THR A 129 -12.98 -23.28 6.06
CA THR A 129 -12.89 -24.74 6.20
C THR A 129 -11.47 -25.17 6.62
N PRO A 130 -11.28 -26.42 7.12
CA PRO A 130 -9.94 -26.95 7.37
C PRO A 130 -9.03 -26.89 6.13
N ALA A 131 -9.56 -27.27 4.94
CA ALA A 131 -8.81 -27.22 3.70
C ALA A 131 -8.36 -25.79 3.31
N GLN A 132 -9.21 -24.80 3.56
CA GLN A 132 -8.88 -23.39 3.34
C GLN A 132 -7.80 -22.88 4.33
N ARG A 133 -7.82 -23.33 5.57
CA ARG A 133 -6.75 -23.01 6.53
C ARG A 133 -5.41 -23.61 6.11
N ASP A 134 -5.42 -24.85 5.60
CA ASP A 134 -4.22 -25.48 5.04
C ASP A 134 -3.72 -24.75 3.79
N HIS A 135 -4.63 -24.27 2.93
CA HIS A 135 -4.29 -23.44 1.78
C HIS A 135 -3.63 -22.13 2.23
N LEU A 136 -4.23 -21.44 3.19
CA LEU A 136 -3.68 -20.21 3.79
C LEU A 136 -2.26 -20.43 4.33
N GLN A 137 -2.02 -21.52 5.05
CA GLN A 137 -0.69 -21.86 5.57
C GLN A 137 0.34 -22.10 4.45
N ARG A 138 -0.04 -22.82 3.40
CA ARG A 138 0.83 -23.03 2.23
C ARG A 138 1.16 -21.71 1.53
N HIS A 139 0.16 -20.85 1.36
CA HIS A 139 0.37 -19.53 0.75
C HIS A 139 1.30 -18.64 1.59
N GLN A 140 1.15 -18.66 2.92
CA GLN A 140 2.06 -17.97 3.84
C GLN A 140 3.50 -18.48 3.73
N THR A 141 3.69 -19.79 3.64
CA THR A 141 5.02 -20.40 3.44
C THR A 141 5.67 -19.91 2.15
N LYS A 142 4.94 -19.95 1.04
CA LYS A 142 5.41 -19.44 -0.26
C LYS A 142 5.74 -17.93 -0.21
N SER A 143 4.93 -17.15 0.49
CA SER A 143 5.18 -15.72 0.69
C SER A 143 6.45 -15.47 1.54
N ASN A 144 6.76 -16.33 2.50
CA ASN A 144 7.99 -16.26 3.29
C ASN A 144 9.22 -16.63 2.46
N GLU A 145 9.13 -17.63 1.57
CA GLU A 145 10.19 -17.97 0.62
C GLU A 145 10.51 -16.79 -0.31
N GLY A 146 9.49 -16.05 -0.76
CA GLY A 146 9.66 -14.80 -1.50
C GLY A 146 10.45 -13.76 -0.70
N PHE A 147 10.08 -13.55 0.57
CA PHE A 147 10.80 -12.64 1.46
C PHE A 147 12.27 -13.08 1.67
N GLU A 148 12.52 -14.38 1.86
CA GLU A 148 13.88 -14.92 1.99
C GLU A 148 14.71 -14.65 0.74
N LYS A 149 14.13 -14.89 -0.44
CA LYS A 149 14.80 -14.61 -1.72
C LYS A 149 15.21 -13.15 -1.82
N ASP A 150 14.33 -12.24 -1.44
CA ASP A 150 14.53 -10.81 -1.61
C ASP A 150 15.53 -10.22 -0.59
N PHE A 151 15.48 -10.69 0.66
CA PHE A 151 16.18 -10.03 1.77
C PHE A 151 17.30 -10.86 2.41
N LEU A 152 17.28 -12.18 2.25
CA LEU A 152 18.23 -13.06 2.96
C LEU A 152 19.18 -13.80 2.03
N ARG A 153 18.79 -14.15 0.78
CA ARG A 153 19.63 -14.91 -0.13
C ARG A 153 20.70 -14.05 -0.81
N GLY A 154 21.85 -14.66 -1.05
CA GLY A 154 23.00 -14.06 -1.71
C GLY A 154 23.97 -13.35 -0.76
N SER A 155 25.03 -12.77 -1.30
CA SER A 155 26.04 -12.03 -0.54
C SER A 155 25.45 -10.76 0.10
N ALA A 156 26.12 -10.22 1.12
CA ALA A 156 25.73 -8.96 1.76
C ALA A 156 25.64 -7.81 0.73
N SER A 157 26.60 -7.77 -0.21
CA SER A 157 26.62 -6.79 -1.30
C SER A 157 25.38 -6.93 -2.20
N ALA A 158 25.06 -8.15 -2.65
CA ALA A 158 23.90 -8.37 -3.52
C ALA A 158 22.57 -8.02 -2.82
N ARG A 159 22.45 -8.28 -1.52
CA ARG A 159 21.28 -7.86 -0.73
C ARG A 159 21.17 -6.34 -0.61
N LEU A 160 22.30 -5.67 -0.39
CA LEU A 160 22.35 -4.21 -0.35
C LEU A 160 21.95 -3.59 -1.69
N GLU A 161 22.48 -4.09 -2.82
CA GLU A 161 22.14 -3.58 -4.15
C GLU A 161 20.63 -3.72 -4.44
N ARG A 162 20.03 -4.87 -4.15
CA ARG A 162 18.57 -5.03 -4.33
C ARG A 162 17.73 -4.08 -3.45
N ARG A 163 18.22 -3.79 -2.22
CA ARG A 163 17.55 -2.81 -1.35
C ARG A 163 17.71 -1.39 -1.89
N LEU A 164 18.91 -1.08 -2.37
CA LEU A 164 19.25 0.22 -2.96
C LEU A 164 18.37 0.48 -4.18
N GLU A 165 18.35 -0.43 -5.16
CA GLU A 165 17.53 -0.33 -6.37
C GLU A 165 16.06 0.02 -6.02
N ARG A 166 15.41 -0.79 -5.17
CA ARG A 166 14.02 -0.54 -4.74
C ARG A 166 13.83 0.77 -4.00
N THR A 167 14.83 1.24 -3.28
CA THR A 167 14.74 2.51 -2.55
C THR A 167 14.91 3.69 -3.50
N LEU A 168 15.83 3.59 -4.45
CA LEU A 168 16.04 4.60 -5.49
C LEU A 168 14.81 4.77 -6.36
N ASP A 169 14.18 3.69 -6.82
CA ASP A 169 12.94 3.74 -7.62
C ASP A 169 11.85 4.60 -6.94
N ARG A 170 11.68 4.44 -5.62
CA ARG A 170 10.71 5.23 -4.84
C ARG A 170 11.08 6.70 -4.73
N TYR A 171 12.35 6.99 -4.50
CA TYR A 171 12.84 8.35 -4.40
C TYR A 171 12.84 9.05 -5.76
N GLU A 172 13.20 8.35 -6.83
CA GLU A 172 13.17 8.89 -8.20
C GLU A 172 11.75 9.13 -8.70
N THR A 173 10.77 8.33 -8.26
CA THR A 173 9.34 8.64 -8.49
C THR A 173 8.95 9.99 -7.89
N LEU A 174 9.49 10.36 -6.72
CA LEU A 174 9.14 11.60 -6.03
C LEU A 174 10.00 12.80 -6.47
N TYR A 175 11.31 12.61 -6.68
CA TYR A 175 12.25 13.71 -6.91
C TYR A 175 12.78 13.77 -8.34
N GLY A 176 12.42 12.82 -9.20
CA GLY A 176 13.08 12.60 -10.47
C GLY A 176 14.49 12.00 -10.27
N ARG A 177 15.32 12.10 -11.30
CA ARG A 177 16.66 11.52 -11.27
C ARG A 177 17.51 12.04 -10.12
N LEU A 178 18.08 11.10 -9.35
CA LEU A 178 19.02 11.40 -8.27
C LEU A 178 20.44 11.60 -8.80
N THR A 179 21.21 12.45 -8.13
CA THR A 179 22.65 12.62 -8.38
C THR A 179 23.45 11.47 -7.76
N ASP A 180 24.69 11.26 -8.23
CA ASP A 180 25.59 10.25 -7.65
C ASP A 180 25.83 10.47 -6.15
N ALA A 181 25.91 11.72 -5.69
CA ALA A 181 26.03 12.07 -4.27
C ALA A 181 24.77 11.66 -3.47
N GLN A 182 23.57 11.85 -4.02
CA GLN A 182 22.32 11.42 -3.40
C GLN A 182 22.20 9.89 -3.37
N VAL A 183 22.60 9.20 -4.44
CA VAL A 183 22.67 7.73 -4.48
C VAL A 183 23.64 7.20 -3.42
N ALA A 184 24.82 7.83 -3.26
CA ALA A 184 25.78 7.47 -2.23
C ALA A 184 25.23 7.67 -0.82
N LEU A 185 24.49 8.76 -0.57
CA LEU A 185 23.81 9.04 0.70
C LEU A 185 22.77 7.97 1.03
N VAL A 186 21.94 7.58 0.06
CA VAL A 186 20.93 6.50 0.25
C VAL A 186 21.65 5.17 0.53
N ARG A 187 22.71 4.85 -0.20
CA ARG A 187 23.53 3.65 0.03
C ARG A 187 24.10 3.60 1.45
N GLN A 188 24.68 4.70 1.91
CA GLN A 188 25.23 4.82 3.25
C GLN A 188 24.14 4.63 4.32
N SER A 189 22.98 5.26 4.16
CA SER A 189 21.83 5.08 5.06
C SER A 189 21.37 3.64 5.11
N LEU A 190 21.27 2.94 3.97
CA LEU A 190 20.90 1.53 3.93
C LEU A 190 21.93 0.60 4.58
N GLN A 191 23.23 0.91 4.47
CA GLN A 191 24.30 0.17 5.15
C GLN A 191 24.25 0.32 6.67
N ALA A 192 23.98 1.53 7.15
CA ALA A 192 23.85 1.84 8.57
C ALA A 192 22.50 1.43 9.18
N SER A 193 21.55 1.00 8.34
CA SER A 193 20.19 0.69 8.79
C SER A 193 20.18 -0.48 9.80
N PRO A 194 19.54 -0.31 10.97
CA PRO A 194 19.36 -1.38 11.95
C PRO A 194 18.28 -2.41 11.55
N PHE A 195 17.82 -2.39 10.32
CA PHE A 195 16.85 -3.36 9.80
C PHE A 195 17.47 -4.76 9.73
N ASP A 196 16.89 -5.68 10.50
CA ASP A 196 17.28 -7.10 10.52
C ASP A 196 16.23 -7.95 9.78
N PRO A 197 16.53 -8.42 8.55
CA PRO A 197 15.58 -9.22 7.79
C PRO A 197 15.35 -10.62 8.38
N ALA A 198 16.32 -11.21 9.09
CA ALA A 198 16.13 -12.52 9.73
C ALA A 198 15.15 -12.42 10.90
N ARG A 199 15.31 -11.41 11.74
CA ARG A 199 14.35 -11.10 12.81
C ARG A 199 12.97 -10.76 12.25
N THR A 200 12.90 -9.99 11.18
CA THR A 200 11.63 -9.65 10.52
C THR A 200 10.91 -10.90 10.01
N LEU A 201 11.65 -11.85 9.41
CA LEU A 201 11.07 -13.11 8.94
C LEU A 201 10.57 -13.97 10.12
N ALA A 202 11.32 -14.03 11.24
CA ALA A 202 10.90 -14.74 12.44
C ALA A 202 9.59 -14.16 13.00
N GLN A 203 9.51 -12.85 13.18
CA GLN A 203 8.29 -12.16 13.63
C GLN A 203 7.11 -12.37 12.66
N ARG A 204 7.37 -12.39 11.36
CA ARG A 204 6.36 -12.66 10.34
C ARG A 204 5.77 -14.08 10.49
N ARG A 205 6.62 -15.09 10.70
CA ARG A 205 6.20 -16.48 10.93
C ARG A 205 5.40 -16.63 12.22
N GLU A 206 5.84 -15.98 13.29
CA GLU A 206 5.13 -15.95 14.57
C GLU A 206 3.72 -15.37 14.40
N ARG A 207 3.59 -14.22 13.79
CA ARG A 207 2.28 -13.60 13.51
C ARG A 207 1.36 -14.44 12.63
N GLN A 208 1.91 -15.18 11.67
CA GLN A 208 1.16 -16.12 10.84
C GLN A 208 0.64 -17.31 11.66
N ALA A 209 1.47 -17.83 12.56
CA ALA A 209 1.06 -18.88 13.51
C ALA A 209 -0.03 -18.37 14.47
N GLU A 210 0.13 -17.16 15.04
CA GLU A 210 -0.89 -16.51 15.87
C GLU A 210 -2.23 -16.37 15.13
N MET A 211 -2.21 -15.99 13.85
CA MET A 211 -3.43 -15.86 13.04
C MET A 211 -4.15 -17.20 12.89
N LEU A 212 -3.42 -18.28 12.56
CA LEU A 212 -4.01 -19.61 12.42
C LEU A 212 -4.57 -20.12 13.75
N ALA A 213 -3.86 -19.88 14.86
CA ALA A 213 -4.33 -20.22 16.20
C ALA A 213 -5.59 -19.41 16.57
N LEU A 214 -5.62 -18.13 16.30
CA LEU A 214 -6.80 -17.27 16.51
C LEU A 214 -8.01 -17.77 15.73
N ILE A 215 -7.85 -18.08 14.45
CA ILE A 215 -8.92 -18.65 13.61
C ILE A 215 -9.46 -19.94 14.25
N GLY A 216 -8.57 -20.85 14.67
CA GLY A 216 -8.95 -22.10 15.34
C GLY A 216 -9.73 -21.87 16.64
N GLN A 217 -9.28 -20.95 17.49
CA GLN A 217 -9.96 -20.57 18.73
C GLN A 217 -11.35 -19.96 18.48
N LEU A 218 -11.46 -19.05 17.53
CA LEU A 218 -12.71 -18.43 17.16
C LEU A 218 -13.73 -19.46 16.65
N GLN A 219 -13.31 -20.41 15.84
CA GLN A 219 -14.17 -21.46 15.31
C GLN A 219 -14.57 -22.48 16.39
N ALA A 220 -13.66 -22.86 17.28
CA ALA A 220 -13.97 -23.76 18.41
C ALA A 220 -14.97 -23.16 19.40
N GLY A 221 -14.98 -21.84 19.53
CA GLY A 221 -15.95 -21.10 20.37
C GLY A 221 -17.34 -20.96 19.76
N GLN A 222 -17.56 -21.40 18.51
CA GLN A 222 -18.87 -21.32 17.83
C GLN A 222 -19.62 -22.64 17.96
N PRO A 223 -20.92 -22.61 18.36
CA PRO A 223 -21.75 -23.83 18.44
C PRO A 223 -22.07 -24.40 17.06
N ARG A 224 -22.02 -23.57 16.01
CA ARG A 224 -22.22 -23.92 14.59
C ARG A 224 -21.55 -22.91 13.70
N PRO A 225 -21.34 -23.21 12.41
CA PRO A 225 -20.85 -22.23 11.44
C PRO A 225 -21.73 -20.97 11.39
N LEU A 226 -21.12 -19.81 11.29
CA LEU A 226 -21.80 -18.52 11.20
C LEU A 226 -22.55 -18.42 9.85
N ALA A 227 -23.86 -18.14 9.88
CA ALA A 227 -24.61 -17.88 8.66
C ALA A 227 -24.23 -16.49 8.07
N ALA A 228 -24.37 -16.36 6.75
CA ALA A 228 -23.96 -15.13 6.03
C ALA A 228 -24.68 -13.86 6.52
N SER A 229 -25.94 -13.99 6.97
CA SER A 229 -26.76 -12.90 7.49
C SER A 229 -26.59 -12.61 8.98
N GLU A 230 -25.91 -13.50 9.72
CA GLU A 230 -25.72 -13.31 11.15
C GLU A 230 -24.67 -12.24 11.48
N PRO A 231 -24.88 -11.45 12.53
CA PRO A 231 -23.88 -10.50 13.00
C PRO A 231 -22.64 -11.24 13.52
N VAL A 232 -21.48 -10.65 13.30
CA VAL A 232 -20.22 -11.14 13.87
C VAL A 232 -20.27 -11.00 15.39
N PRO A 233 -19.94 -12.05 16.17
CA PRO A 233 -19.87 -11.94 17.61
C PRO A 233 -18.86 -10.87 18.02
N ARG A 234 -19.26 -9.94 18.89
CA ARG A 234 -18.45 -8.79 19.29
C ARG A 234 -17.07 -9.19 19.81
N ALA A 235 -17.00 -10.23 20.65
CA ALA A 235 -15.73 -10.73 21.20
C ALA A 235 -14.77 -11.22 20.09
N ALA A 236 -15.32 -11.92 19.07
CA ALA A 236 -14.54 -12.38 17.93
C ALA A 236 -14.00 -11.19 17.11
N GLY A 237 -14.85 -10.19 16.85
CA GLY A 237 -14.45 -8.97 16.16
C GLY A 237 -13.33 -8.23 16.88
N GLN A 238 -13.43 -8.07 18.21
CA GLN A 238 -12.41 -7.42 19.02
C GLN A 238 -11.08 -8.22 19.04
N ALA A 239 -11.13 -9.55 19.06
CA ALA A 239 -9.93 -10.39 19.02
C ALA A 239 -9.18 -10.24 17.69
N VAL A 240 -9.91 -10.22 16.55
CA VAL A 240 -9.33 -9.99 15.23
C VAL A 240 -8.79 -8.57 15.11
N LEU A 241 -9.53 -7.55 15.55
CA LEU A 241 -9.05 -6.16 15.54
C LEU A 241 -7.76 -6.01 16.37
N GLY A 242 -7.72 -6.58 17.57
CA GLY A 242 -6.50 -6.57 18.41
C GLY A 242 -5.32 -7.23 17.71
N TRP A 243 -5.54 -8.37 17.02
CA TRP A 243 -4.48 -9.00 16.23
C TRP A 243 -4.03 -8.12 15.06
N LEU A 244 -4.93 -7.48 14.32
CA LEU A 244 -4.61 -6.54 13.24
C LEU A 244 -3.79 -5.35 13.75
N GLN A 245 -4.21 -4.71 14.83
CA GLN A 245 -3.54 -3.54 15.41
C GLN A 245 -2.13 -3.85 15.90
N ARG A 246 -1.88 -5.03 16.51
CA ARG A 246 -0.52 -5.49 16.85
C ARG A 246 0.36 -5.70 15.62
N GLY A 247 -0.22 -5.82 14.42
CA GLY A 247 0.48 -5.93 13.15
C GLY A 247 0.86 -4.60 12.51
N LEU A 248 0.35 -3.50 13.01
CA LEU A 248 0.78 -2.18 12.55
C LEU A 248 2.27 -1.99 12.85
N PHE A 249 2.96 -1.26 11.98
CA PHE A 249 4.31 -0.84 12.31
C PHE A 249 4.27 0.01 13.60
N PRO A 250 5.30 -0.09 14.46
CA PRO A 250 5.33 0.66 15.70
C PRO A 250 5.24 2.18 15.44
N SER A 251 4.69 2.93 16.42
CA SER A 251 4.65 4.39 16.29
C SER A 251 6.05 4.95 16.04
N PRO A 252 6.23 5.79 15.03
CA PRO A 252 7.50 6.44 14.76
C PRO A 252 7.79 7.62 15.70
N THR A 253 6.81 8.02 16.51
CA THR A 253 6.91 9.12 17.47
C THR A 253 7.02 8.61 18.90
N GLY A 254 7.72 9.36 19.75
CA GLY A 254 7.90 9.01 21.16
C GLY A 254 9.23 8.30 21.47
N SER A 255 9.51 8.10 22.77
CA SER A 255 10.76 7.48 23.28
C SER A 255 10.93 6.03 22.86
N ASP A 256 9.81 5.32 22.67
CA ASP A 256 9.78 3.88 22.41
C ASP A 256 9.80 3.55 20.90
N ALA A 257 9.94 4.56 20.03
CA ALA A 257 10.05 4.34 18.60
C ALA A 257 11.26 3.45 18.27
N PRO A 258 11.08 2.34 17.55
CA PRO A 258 12.19 1.46 17.20
C PRO A 258 13.29 2.18 16.42
N ALA A 259 14.54 1.80 16.66
CA ALA A 259 15.70 2.42 16.02
C ALA A 259 15.61 2.42 14.48
N TRP A 260 15.08 1.35 13.87
CA TRP A 260 14.95 1.26 12.42
C TRP A 260 13.90 2.24 11.85
N VAL A 261 12.87 2.58 12.63
CA VAL A 261 11.85 3.58 12.22
C VAL A 261 12.46 4.97 12.26
N ARG A 262 13.11 5.33 13.38
CA ARG A 262 13.81 6.63 13.51
C ARG A 262 14.86 6.80 12.43
N HIS A 263 15.67 5.77 12.19
CA HIS A 263 16.66 5.75 11.10
C HIS A 263 16.02 5.99 9.72
N GLY A 264 14.84 5.43 9.48
CA GLY A 264 14.08 5.69 8.24
C GLY A 264 13.66 7.15 8.10
N CYS A 265 13.19 7.78 9.17
CA CYS A 265 12.84 9.21 9.18
C CYS A 265 14.09 10.11 8.95
N GLU A 266 15.20 9.79 9.61
CA GLU A 266 16.48 10.49 9.44
C GLU A 266 16.99 10.39 8.00
N GLY A 267 17.02 9.17 7.45
CA GLY A 267 17.48 8.94 6.07
C GLY A 267 16.63 9.66 5.03
N PHE A 268 15.29 9.68 5.22
CA PHE A 268 14.40 10.46 4.35
C PHE A 268 14.68 11.96 4.45
N ALA A 269 14.77 12.52 5.67
CA ALA A 269 15.04 13.94 5.89
C ALA A 269 16.40 14.34 5.29
N GLN A 270 17.46 13.54 5.48
CA GLN A 270 18.78 13.77 4.91
C GLN A 270 18.76 13.81 3.38
N LEU A 271 18.11 12.84 2.74
CA LEU A 271 17.96 12.84 1.29
C LEU A 271 17.17 14.06 0.82
N HIS A 272 16.01 14.34 1.43
CA HIS A 272 15.17 15.47 1.08
C HIS A 272 15.95 16.80 1.15
N ASN A 273 16.69 17.01 2.23
CA ASN A 273 17.46 18.24 2.42
C ASN A 273 18.65 18.39 1.44
N SER A 274 19.08 17.28 0.82
CA SER A 274 20.10 17.29 -0.25
C SER A 274 19.51 17.59 -1.64
N THR A 275 18.17 17.70 -1.76
CA THR A 275 17.53 17.89 -3.07
C THR A 275 17.66 19.31 -3.58
N SER A 276 17.83 19.44 -4.90
CA SER A 276 17.88 20.74 -5.59
C SER A 276 16.48 21.39 -5.62
N PRO A 277 16.42 22.72 -5.85
CA PRO A 277 15.14 23.41 -6.07
C PRO A 277 14.30 22.80 -7.20
N GLN A 278 14.95 22.26 -8.24
CA GLN A 278 14.25 21.58 -9.34
C GLN A 278 13.64 20.25 -8.89
N GLN A 279 14.37 19.45 -8.11
CA GLN A 279 13.86 18.19 -7.54
C GLN A 279 12.70 18.45 -6.56
N ARG A 280 12.78 19.50 -5.74
CA ARG A 280 11.67 19.90 -4.85
C ARG A 280 10.43 20.32 -5.61
N ARG A 281 10.57 21.07 -6.71
CA ARG A 281 9.44 21.39 -7.60
C ARG A 281 8.83 20.13 -8.20
N HIS A 282 9.66 19.21 -8.70
CA HIS A 282 9.18 17.92 -9.20
C HIS A 282 8.37 17.15 -8.14
N ALA A 283 8.87 17.09 -6.90
CA ALA A 283 8.14 16.45 -5.80
C ALA A 283 6.79 17.15 -5.52
N GLN A 284 6.74 18.48 -5.58
CA GLN A 284 5.49 19.24 -5.43
C GLN A 284 4.49 18.91 -6.56
N ASP A 285 4.96 18.80 -7.81
CA ASP A 285 4.13 18.46 -8.97
C ASP A 285 3.58 17.03 -8.87
N VAL A 286 4.41 16.07 -8.44
CA VAL A 286 4.00 14.68 -8.20
C VAL A 286 2.93 14.61 -7.10
N LEU A 287 3.13 15.31 -5.98
CA LEU A 287 2.18 15.36 -4.88
C LEU A 287 0.87 16.05 -5.27
N GLN A 288 0.94 17.11 -6.13
CA GLN A 288 -0.23 17.75 -6.71
C GLN A 288 -1.02 16.77 -7.58
N GLY A 289 -0.34 16.02 -8.45
CA GLY A 289 -1.00 15.01 -9.29
C GLY A 289 -1.75 13.97 -8.46
N TYR A 290 -1.13 13.45 -7.39
CA TYR A 290 -1.81 12.54 -6.47
C TYR A 290 -2.99 13.19 -5.73
N GLU A 291 -2.86 14.48 -5.30
CA GLU A 291 -3.97 15.21 -4.69
C GLU A 291 -5.16 15.32 -5.64
N ASP A 292 -4.91 15.69 -6.90
CA ASP A 292 -5.94 15.83 -7.92
C ASP A 292 -6.63 14.50 -8.24
N ASP A 293 -5.86 13.41 -8.32
CA ASP A 293 -6.38 12.06 -8.49
C ASP A 293 -7.32 11.64 -7.36
N LEU A 294 -6.91 11.85 -6.10
CA LEU A 294 -7.75 11.50 -4.95
C LEU A 294 -9.04 12.32 -4.93
N ARG A 295 -8.97 13.60 -5.29
CA ARG A 295 -10.16 14.44 -5.41
C ARG A 295 -11.10 13.97 -6.51
N ALA A 296 -10.56 13.64 -7.69
CA ALA A 296 -11.35 13.11 -8.78
C ALA A 296 -12.06 11.81 -8.38
N LEU A 297 -11.38 10.92 -7.63
CA LEU A 297 -11.97 9.70 -7.10
C LEU A 297 -13.09 9.94 -6.08
N THR A 298 -13.08 11.04 -5.32
CA THR A 298 -14.16 11.35 -4.37
C THR A 298 -15.45 11.79 -5.06
N THR A 299 -15.38 12.27 -6.30
CA THR A 299 -16.53 12.75 -7.07
C THR A 299 -17.12 11.72 -8.04
N GLN A 300 -16.43 10.59 -8.23
CA GLN A 300 -16.91 9.45 -9.04
C GLN A 300 -17.90 8.63 -8.20
N HIS A 301 -19.09 8.39 -8.71
CA HIS A 301 -20.16 7.57 -8.09
C HIS A 301 -20.14 6.15 -8.62
#